data_812598d0c0d33bd5971aaf79e3d097c8
#
_entry.id   812598d0c0d33bd5971aaf79e3d097c8
#
_cell.length_a   1.000
_cell.length_b   1.000
_cell.length_c   1.000
_cell.angle_alpha   90.00
_cell.angle_beta   90.00
_cell.angle_gamma   90.00
#
_symmetry.space_group_name_H-M   'P 1'
#
loop_
_entity.id
_entity.type
_entity.pdbx_description
1 polymer ?
#
loop_
_entity_poly.entity_id
_entity_poly.type
_entity_poly.pdbx_seq_one_letter_code
_entity_poly.pdbx_strand_id
1 'polypeptide(L)'
;TDRAGQIDSPFTIEFFPSDDLTPAQALAAYDLILDAMTFLMPGGVENRLAYLPASERHLADVTAAGSLFERSGALWLSRQEIFGNVTMQLLNRGVAYGRLIRLTPEELATTVVSWKDIVLLTTLPIEAPLVGGFITEEMQTPLAHVNVAAMNRGTPNMALAGASTDARVQPFIYPGTG
;
A
#
# COMPACT_ATOMS: atom_id res chain seq x y z
N THR A 1 -13.24 -11.15 13.95
CA THR A 1 -12.24 -11.13 15.04
C THR A 1 -11.15 -10.17 14.58
N ASP A 2 -10.90 -9.13 15.36
CA ASP A 2 -9.86 -8.14 15.06
C ASP A 2 -8.49 -8.82 15.26
N ARG A 3 -7.87 -9.23 14.15
CA ARG A 3 -6.56 -9.89 14.14
C ARG A 3 -5.43 -8.88 14.39
N ALA A 4 -5.60 -7.63 13.97
CA ALA A 4 -4.61 -6.57 14.15
C ALA A 4 -4.46 -6.16 15.62
N GLY A 5 -5.51 -6.26 16.44
CA GLY A 5 -5.45 -5.99 17.88
C GLY A 5 -4.62 -7.00 18.68
N GLN A 6 -4.18 -8.09 18.05
CA GLN A 6 -3.33 -9.12 18.69
C GLN A 6 -1.83 -8.85 18.50
N ILE A 7 -1.46 -7.88 17.64
CA ILE A 7 -0.05 -7.62 17.33
C ILE A 7 0.24 -6.14 17.52
N ASP A 8 1.14 -5.86 18.45
CA ASP A 8 1.69 -4.53 18.64
C ASP A 8 2.86 -4.34 17.67
N SER A 9 2.71 -3.42 16.70
CA SER A 9 3.70 -3.08 15.68
C SER A 9 4.15 -4.28 14.81
N PRO A 10 3.31 -4.79 13.90
CA PRO A 10 3.66 -5.93 13.06
C PRO A 10 4.80 -5.60 12.08
N PHE A 11 5.66 -6.59 11.82
CA PHE A 11 6.48 -6.64 10.62
C PHE A 11 5.68 -7.26 9.50
N THR A 12 5.72 -6.67 8.32
CA THR A 12 4.97 -7.21 7.18
C THR A 12 5.88 -7.66 6.06
N ILE A 13 5.51 -8.79 5.45
CA ILE A 13 6.08 -9.24 4.18
C ILE A 13 5.09 -8.81 3.10
N GLU A 14 5.56 -8.01 2.17
CA GLU A 14 4.78 -7.55 1.03
C GLU A 14 5.54 -7.88 -0.26
N PHE A 15 4.87 -8.49 -1.23
CA PHE A 15 5.41 -8.75 -2.56
C PHE A 15 4.99 -7.65 -3.52
N PHE A 16 5.56 -7.65 -4.71
CA PHE A 16 5.17 -6.69 -5.72
C PHE A 16 3.71 -6.95 -6.14
N PRO A 17 2.87 -5.91 -6.34
CA PRO A 17 1.45 -6.08 -6.71
C PRO A 17 1.24 -6.87 -8.01
N SER A 18 2.21 -6.82 -8.93
CA SER A 18 2.18 -7.53 -10.22
C SER A 18 2.72 -8.95 -10.16
N ASP A 19 3.27 -9.39 -9.02
CA ASP A 19 3.83 -10.75 -8.92
C ASP A 19 2.72 -11.80 -9.05
N ASP A 20 3.01 -12.84 -9.82
CA ASP A 20 2.12 -14.00 -9.96
C ASP A 20 2.40 -15.00 -8.83
N LEU A 21 2.02 -14.60 -7.62
CA LEU A 21 2.32 -15.32 -6.39
C LEU A 21 1.14 -16.14 -5.94
N THR A 22 1.37 -17.44 -5.74
CA THR A 22 0.38 -18.32 -5.12
C THR A 22 0.42 -18.21 -3.59
N PRO A 23 -0.69 -18.50 -2.87
CA PRO A 23 -0.71 -18.52 -1.40
C PRO A 23 0.34 -19.46 -0.78
N ALA A 24 0.65 -20.57 -1.43
CA ALA A 24 1.68 -21.50 -0.97
C ALA A 24 3.10 -20.92 -1.07
N GLN A 25 3.37 -20.13 -2.11
CA GLN A 25 4.65 -19.42 -2.25
C GLN A 25 4.77 -18.28 -1.22
N ALA A 26 3.67 -17.55 -0.97
CA ALA A 26 3.65 -16.53 0.07
C ALA A 26 3.93 -17.12 1.46
N LEU A 27 3.34 -18.29 1.75
CA LEU A 27 3.58 -19.02 2.99
C LEU A 27 5.03 -19.51 3.10
N ALA A 28 5.59 -20.09 2.02
CA ALA A 28 6.97 -20.54 2.02
C ALA A 28 7.97 -19.37 2.26
N ALA A 29 7.69 -18.20 1.71
CA ALA A 29 8.49 -17.01 1.98
C ALA A 29 8.30 -16.51 3.43
N TYR A 30 7.08 -16.60 3.97
CA TYR A 30 6.82 -16.29 5.37
C TYR A 30 7.67 -17.17 6.30
N ASP A 31 7.65 -18.47 6.09
CA ASP A 31 8.42 -19.44 6.90
C ASP A 31 9.93 -19.18 6.81
N LEU A 32 10.43 -18.91 5.60
CA LEU A 32 11.84 -18.60 5.38
C LEU A 32 12.29 -17.33 6.12
N ILE A 33 11.46 -16.28 6.09
CA ILE A 33 11.76 -15.01 6.75
C ILE A 33 11.64 -15.18 8.27
N LEU A 34 10.64 -15.90 8.75
CA LEU A 34 10.47 -16.21 10.15
C LEU A 34 11.71 -16.90 10.71
N ASP A 35 12.21 -17.93 10.05
CA ASP A 35 13.42 -18.64 10.42
C ASP A 35 14.66 -17.74 10.42
N ALA A 36 14.77 -16.87 9.42
CA ALA A 36 15.90 -15.95 9.30
C ALA A 36 15.90 -14.83 10.36
N MET A 37 14.74 -14.41 10.84
CA MET A 37 14.59 -13.29 11.77
C MET A 37 14.59 -13.67 13.24
N THR A 38 14.53 -14.94 13.60
CA THR A 38 14.48 -15.41 14.99
C THR A 38 15.65 -14.90 15.85
N PHE A 39 16.82 -14.69 15.27
CA PHE A 39 18.02 -14.18 15.96
C PHE A 39 17.97 -12.67 16.22
N LEU A 40 17.12 -11.91 15.52
CA LEU A 40 17.02 -10.46 15.65
C LEU A 40 16.06 -10.04 16.79
N MET A 41 15.22 -10.94 17.25
CA MET A 41 14.11 -10.63 18.14
C MET A 41 14.14 -11.46 19.43
N PRO A 42 14.71 -10.95 20.52
CA PRO A 42 14.57 -11.57 21.84
C PRO A 42 13.06 -11.65 22.20
N GLY A 43 12.53 -12.85 22.34
CA GLY A 43 11.12 -13.09 22.69
C GLY A 43 10.23 -13.56 21.52
N GLY A 44 10.81 -13.81 20.36
CA GLY A 44 10.13 -14.42 19.20
C GLY A 44 9.54 -13.43 18.22
N VAL A 45 9.59 -13.79 16.95
CA VAL A 45 9.02 -13.04 15.81
C VAL A 45 7.65 -13.57 15.45
N GLU A 46 7.32 -14.78 15.89
CA GLU A 46 6.14 -15.56 15.48
C GLU A 46 4.83 -14.79 15.63
N ASN A 47 4.76 -13.95 16.68
CA ASN A 47 3.57 -13.15 16.98
C ASN A 47 3.57 -11.75 16.35
N ARG A 48 4.59 -11.40 15.58
CA ARG A 48 4.76 -10.05 15.01
C ARG A 48 4.95 -10.02 13.50
N LEU A 49 5.24 -11.17 12.88
CA LEU A 49 5.37 -11.27 11.44
C LEU A 49 4.00 -11.52 10.81
N ALA A 50 3.66 -10.78 9.75
CA ALA A 50 2.43 -10.97 9.00
C ALA A 50 2.70 -10.86 7.49
N TYR A 51 2.01 -11.67 6.70
CA TYR A 51 1.92 -11.46 5.27
C TYR A 51 0.89 -10.36 4.98
N LEU A 52 1.26 -9.36 4.18
CA LEU A 52 0.39 -8.29 3.73
C LEU A 52 0.15 -8.42 2.22
N PRO A 53 -1.08 -8.77 1.79
CA PRO A 53 -1.43 -8.81 0.37
C PRO A 53 -1.27 -7.44 -0.28
N ALA A 54 -0.48 -7.38 -1.37
CA ALA A 54 -0.12 -6.13 -2.03
C ALA A 54 -1.14 -5.65 -3.08
N SER A 55 -2.06 -6.54 -3.51
CA SER A 55 -3.09 -6.27 -4.51
C SER A 55 -4.41 -6.94 -4.14
N GLU A 56 -5.50 -6.50 -4.78
CA GLU A 56 -6.82 -7.13 -4.64
C GLU A 56 -6.79 -8.62 -5.01
N ARG A 57 -6.01 -8.99 -6.03
CA ARG A 57 -5.80 -10.40 -6.41
C ARG A 57 -5.14 -11.18 -5.28
N HIS A 58 -4.04 -10.68 -4.73
CA HIS A 58 -3.35 -11.33 -3.60
C HIS A 58 -4.25 -11.44 -2.38
N LEU A 59 -5.09 -10.42 -2.12
CA LEU A 59 -6.07 -10.46 -1.03
C LEU A 59 -7.14 -11.53 -1.26
N ALA A 60 -7.68 -11.63 -2.47
CA ALA A 60 -8.65 -12.66 -2.83
C ALA A 60 -8.05 -14.07 -2.69
N ASP A 61 -6.82 -14.27 -3.19
CA ASP A 61 -6.12 -15.55 -3.16
C ASP A 61 -5.82 -16.00 -1.72
N VAL A 62 -5.32 -15.13 -0.85
CA VAL A 62 -5.05 -15.48 0.55
C VAL A 62 -6.33 -15.68 1.34
N THR A 63 -7.38 -14.94 1.03
CA THR A 63 -8.71 -15.13 1.66
C THR A 63 -9.28 -16.50 1.32
N ALA A 64 -9.20 -16.89 0.05
CA ALA A 64 -9.65 -18.23 -0.40
C ALA A 64 -8.80 -19.37 0.22
N ALA A 65 -7.52 -19.11 0.46
CA ALA A 65 -6.57 -20.05 1.05
C ALA A 65 -6.41 -19.90 2.58
N GLY A 66 -7.33 -19.21 3.26
CA GLY A 66 -7.23 -18.90 4.69
C GLY A 66 -6.94 -20.10 5.59
N SER A 67 -7.54 -21.26 5.30
CA SER A 67 -7.28 -22.51 6.03
C SER A 67 -5.82 -23.02 5.90
N LEU A 68 -5.08 -22.64 4.86
CA LEU A 68 -3.67 -22.97 4.70
C LEU A 68 -2.82 -22.18 5.71
N PHE A 69 -3.06 -20.88 5.82
CA PHE A 69 -2.38 -20.00 6.77
C PHE A 69 -2.72 -20.35 8.21
N GLU A 70 -3.99 -20.64 8.50
CA GLU A 70 -4.43 -21.07 9.85
C GLU A 70 -3.72 -22.35 10.31
N ARG A 71 -3.59 -23.36 9.44
CA ARG A 71 -2.92 -24.62 9.78
C ARG A 71 -1.41 -24.48 9.98
N SER A 72 -0.78 -23.54 9.29
CA SER A 72 0.65 -23.27 9.47
C SER A 72 0.95 -22.37 10.66
N GLY A 73 -0.06 -21.73 11.23
CA GLY A 73 0.12 -20.71 12.27
C GLY A 73 0.64 -19.36 11.71
N ALA A 74 0.73 -19.23 10.38
CA ALA A 74 1.16 -18.00 9.75
C ALA A 74 0.05 -16.93 9.81
N LEU A 75 0.42 -15.72 10.14
CA LEU A 75 -0.50 -14.59 10.17
C LEU A 75 -0.49 -13.87 8.82
N TRP A 76 -1.67 -13.45 8.36
CA TRP A 76 -1.80 -12.45 7.33
C TRP A 76 -2.76 -11.35 7.78
N LEU A 77 -2.51 -10.12 7.36
CA LEU A 77 -3.32 -8.95 7.67
C LEU A 77 -3.64 -8.21 6.38
N SER A 78 -4.88 -7.76 6.26
CA SER A 78 -5.27 -6.84 5.18
C SER A 78 -4.78 -5.42 5.48
N ARG A 79 -4.68 -4.58 4.45
CA ARG A 79 -4.39 -3.15 4.63
C ARG A 79 -5.42 -2.47 5.53
N GLN A 80 -6.69 -2.88 5.44
CA GLN A 80 -7.76 -2.38 6.31
C GLN A 80 -7.52 -2.72 7.78
N GLU A 81 -7.00 -3.90 8.10
CA GLU A 81 -6.69 -4.28 9.48
C GLU A 81 -5.48 -3.51 10.03
N ILE A 82 -4.48 -3.22 9.19
CA ILE A 82 -3.30 -2.45 9.61
C ILE A 82 -3.61 -0.95 9.70
N PHE A 83 -4.32 -0.40 8.72
CA PHE A 83 -4.51 1.05 8.56
C PHE A 83 -5.93 1.54 8.83
N GLY A 84 -6.86 0.66 9.22
CA GLY A 84 -8.30 0.97 9.28
C GLY A 84 -8.70 2.22 10.07
N ASN A 85 -7.89 2.64 11.04
CA ASN A 85 -8.09 3.86 11.82
C ASN A 85 -7.24 5.04 11.32
N VAL A 86 -6.38 4.82 10.32
CA VAL A 86 -5.52 5.87 9.76
C VAL A 86 -6.25 6.52 8.60
N THR A 87 -6.54 7.80 8.73
CA THR A 87 -7.20 8.57 7.67
C THR A 87 -6.23 9.38 6.82
N MET A 88 -5.00 9.59 7.31
CA MET A 88 -3.98 10.37 6.62
C MET A 88 -2.58 9.89 6.98
N GLN A 89 -1.70 9.81 5.98
CA GLN A 89 -0.26 9.58 6.16
C GLN A 89 0.53 10.64 5.40
N LEU A 90 1.48 11.29 6.08
CA LEU A 90 2.48 12.15 5.46
C LEU A 90 3.74 11.33 5.21
N LEU A 91 3.95 10.90 3.98
CA LEU A 91 4.99 9.94 3.61
C LEU A 91 6.28 10.62 3.15
N ASN A 92 6.17 11.56 2.22
CA ASN A 92 7.30 12.39 1.81
C ASN A 92 6.88 13.86 1.84
N ARG A 93 7.50 14.64 2.74
CA ARG A 93 7.16 16.06 2.92
C ARG A 93 7.72 16.89 1.77
N GLY A 94 6.94 17.87 1.33
CA GLY A 94 7.37 18.79 0.29
C GLY A 94 6.24 19.75 -0.09
N VAL A 95 6.51 20.56 -1.11
CA VAL A 95 5.54 21.47 -1.70
C VAL A 95 5.53 21.21 -3.21
N ALA A 96 4.34 21.08 -3.77
CA ALA A 96 4.13 20.95 -5.20
C ALA A 96 3.11 21.99 -5.67
N TYR A 97 3.30 22.46 -6.90
CA TYR A 97 2.38 23.36 -7.57
C TYR A 97 1.99 22.76 -8.92
N GLY A 98 0.70 22.66 -9.19
CA GLY A 98 0.24 22.09 -10.44
C GLY A 98 -1.26 21.84 -10.46
N ARG A 99 -1.71 21.17 -11.51
CA ARG A 99 -3.10 20.73 -11.63
C ARG A 99 -3.30 19.49 -10.76
N LEU A 100 -4.35 19.47 -9.95
CA LEU A 100 -4.76 18.27 -9.23
C LEU A 100 -5.65 17.43 -10.14
N ILE A 101 -5.19 16.26 -10.55
CA ILE A 101 -5.90 15.35 -11.46
C ILE A 101 -6.23 14.07 -10.69
N ARG A 102 -7.51 13.71 -10.66
CA ARG A 102 -7.93 12.40 -10.12
C ARG A 102 -7.87 11.34 -11.22
N LEU A 103 -7.22 10.22 -10.92
CA LEU A 103 -7.08 9.09 -11.83
C LEU A 103 -7.25 7.75 -11.08
N THR A 104 -7.85 6.79 -11.76
CA THR A 104 -7.70 5.38 -11.39
C THR A 104 -6.37 4.84 -11.94
N PRO A 105 -5.88 3.65 -11.50
CA PRO A 105 -4.68 3.05 -12.11
C PRO A 105 -4.82 2.80 -13.62
N GLU A 106 -6.02 2.41 -14.07
CA GLU A 106 -6.32 2.18 -15.48
C GLU A 106 -6.27 3.48 -16.29
N GLU A 107 -6.86 4.55 -15.75
CA GLU A 107 -6.79 5.88 -16.36
C GLU A 107 -5.36 6.40 -16.40
N LEU A 108 -4.58 6.16 -15.34
CA LEU A 108 -3.17 6.54 -15.28
C LEU A 108 -2.34 5.89 -16.39
N ALA A 109 -2.61 4.62 -16.71
CA ALA A 109 -1.90 3.89 -17.76
C ALA A 109 -2.08 4.51 -19.16
N THR A 110 -3.17 5.25 -19.37
CA THR A 110 -3.53 5.85 -20.67
C THR A 110 -3.45 7.37 -20.70
N THR A 111 -3.33 8.01 -19.52
CA THR A 111 -3.30 9.46 -19.41
C THR A 111 -1.86 9.98 -19.39
N VAL A 112 -1.57 10.96 -20.24
CA VAL A 112 -0.27 11.65 -20.20
C VAL A 112 -0.25 12.63 -19.03
N VAL A 113 0.52 12.30 -18.00
CA VAL A 113 0.78 13.18 -16.85
C VAL A 113 2.18 13.77 -16.94
N SER A 114 2.41 14.86 -16.25
CA SER A 114 3.68 15.59 -16.26
C SER A 114 4.13 15.96 -14.84
N TRP A 115 5.37 16.42 -14.71
CA TRP A 115 5.91 16.95 -13.46
C TRP A 115 5.16 18.17 -12.90
N LYS A 116 4.26 18.77 -13.69
CA LYS A 116 3.37 19.88 -13.29
C LYS A 116 2.00 19.40 -12.81
N ASP A 117 1.77 18.09 -12.76
CA ASP A 117 0.51 17.54 -12.30
C ASP A 117 0.68 16.95 -10.89
N ILE A 118 -0.29 17.18 -10.05
CA ILE A 118 -0.45 16.50 -8.77
C ILE A 118 -1.51 15.43 -9.01
N VAL A 119 -1.16 14.16 -8.82
CA VAL A 119 -2.06 13.06 -9.13
C VAL A 119 -2.71 12.54 -7.86
N LEU A 120 -4.05 12.54 -7.84
CA LEU A 120 -4.86 11.89 -6.83
C LEU A 120 -5.25 10.51 -7.38
N LEU A 121 -4.74 9.46 -6.75
CA LEU A 121 -4.95 8.07 -7.12
C LEU A 121 -5.93 7.39 -6.17
N THR A 122 -6.92 6.70 -6.71
CA THR A 122 -7.91 5.97 -5.89
C THR A 122 -7.31 4.74 -5.22
N THR A 123 -6.36 4.09 -5.90
CA THR A 123 -5.59 2.94 -5.38
C THR A 123 -4.12 3.09 -5.75
N LEU A 124 -3.26 2.24 -5.19
CA LEU A 124 -1.82 2.31 -5.47
C LEU A 124 -1.51 1.79 -6.88
N PRO A 125 -0.80 2.56 -7.72
CA PRO A 125 -0.39 2.10 -9.04
C PRO A 125 0.81 1.16 -8.94
N ILE A 126 0.95 0.28 -9.92
CA ILE A 126 2.12 -0.61 -10.05
C ILE A 126 3.39 0.21 -10.33
N GLU A 127 3.27 1.24 -11.18
CA GLU A 127 4.36 2.14 -11.54
C GLU A 127 4.05 3.57 -11.11
N ALA A 128 5.01 4.22 -10.49
CA ALA A 128 4.90 5.62 -10.09
C ALA A 128 5.35 6.54 -11.25
N PRO A 129 4.45 7.31 -11.87
CA PRO A 129 4.79 8.24 -12.93
C PRO A 129 5.66 9.40 -12.43
N LEU A 130 6.25 10.14 -13.36
CA LEU A 130 6.98 11.37 -13.05
C LEU A 130 5.99 12.54 -12.95
N VAL A 131 5.64 12.91 -11.71
CA VAL A 131 4.65 13.96 -11.40
C VAL A 131 5.16 14.92 -10.34
N GLY A 132 4.48 16.04 -10.16
CA GLY A 132 4.82 17.04 -9.15
C GLY A 132 4.46 16.62 -7.73
N GLY A 133 3.47 15.75 -7.53
CA GLY A 133 3.07 15.25 -6.23
C GLY A 133 2.09 14.08 -6.32
N PHE A 134 2.02 13.28 -5.26
CA PHE A 134 1.07 12.18 -5.10
C PHE A 134 0.13 12.42 -3.93
N ILE A 135 -1.15 12.15 -4.15
CA ILE A 135 -2.15 11.92 -3.12
C ILE A 135 -2.77 10.55 -3.43
N THR A 136 -2.76 9.61 -2.50
CA THR A 136 -3.42 8.31 -2.68
C THR A 136 -4.56 8.16 -1.68
N GLU A 137 -5.68 7.57 -2.08
CA GLU A 137 -6.77 7.26 -1.14
C GLU A 137 -6.46 6.02 -0.34
N GLU A 138 -5.70 5.12 -0.91
CA GLU A 138 -5.18 3.93 -0.24
C GLU A 138 -3.96 4.28 0.62
N MET A 139 -3.93 3.73 1.86
CA MET A 139 -2.79 3.87 2.76
C MET A 139 -1.58 3.10 2.21
N GLN A 140 -0.40 3.67 2.40
CA GLN A 140 0.84 3.12 1.86
C GLN A 140 1.69 2.51 2.97
N THR A 141 2.36 1.39 2.67
CA THR A 141 3.46 0.91 3.51
C THR A 141 4.73 1.73 3.23
N PRO A 142 5.70 1.76 4.14
CA PRO A 142 6.98 2.45 3.91
C PRO A 142 7.70 1.97 2.65
N LEU A 143 7.54 0.71 2.27
CA LEU A 143 8.14 0.09 1.09
C LEU A 143 7.22 0.06 -0.13
N ALA A 144 6.02 0.65 -0.05
CA ALA A 144 5.16 0.78 -1.23
C ALA A 144 5.92 1.46 -2.37
N HIS A 145 5.79 0.92 -3.59
CA HIS A 145 6.57 1.37 -4.75
C HIS A 145 6.43 2.87 -5.01
N VAL A 146 5.22 3.40 -4.87
CA VAL A 146 4.95 4.85 -5.00
C VAL A 146 5.74 5.65 -3.96
N ASN A 147 5.78 5.17 -2.71
CA ASN A 147 6.50 5.86 -1.64
C ASN A 147 8.01 5.85 -1.89
N VAL A 148 8.59 4.70 -2.22
CA VAL A 148 10.02 4.58 -2.54
C VAL A 148 10.38 5.46 -3.74
N ALA A 149 9.58 5.45 -4.80
CA ALA A 149 9.80 6.27 -5.97
C ALA A 149 9.69 7.78 -5.65
N ALA A 150 8.70 8.18 -4.84
CA ALA A 150 8.53 9.56 -4.41
C ALA A 150 9.71 10.03 -3.56
N MET A 151 10.17 9.23 -2.61
CA MET A 151 11.34 9.55 -1.77
C MET A 151 12.60 9.73 -2.62
N ASN A 152 12.87 8.81 -3.54
CA ASN A 152 14.06 8.88 -4.41
C ASN A 152 14.08 10.11 -5.33
N ARG A 153 12.91 10.62 -5.69
CA ARG A 153 12.74 11.77 -6.60
C ARG A 153 12.52 13.11 -5.86
N GLY A 154 12.37 13.08 -4.54
CA GLY A 154 11.96 14.24 -3.75
C GLY A 154 10.53 14.72 -4.05
N THR A 155 9.68 13.85 -4.60
CA THR A 155 8.29 14.15 -4.93
C THR A 155 7.43 14.11 -3.65
N PRO A 156 6.67 15.17 -3.30
CA PRO A 156 5.72 15.13 -2.19
C PRO A 156 4.73 13.98 -2.33
N ASN A 157 4.51 13.24 -1.25
CA ASN A 157 3.64 12.07 -1.22
C ASN A 157 2.86 11.98 0.09
N MET A 158 1.55 11.82 -0.02
CA MET A 158 0.66 11.58 1.11
C MET A 158 -0.43 10.58 0.75
N ALA A 159 -0.95 9.89 1.76
CA ALA A 159 -2.21 9.17 1.66
C ALA A 159 -3.29 9.94 2.45
N LEU A 160 -4.49 10.02 1.87
CA LEU A 160 -5.67 10.64 2.47
C LEU A 160 -6.90 9.84 2.06
N ALA A 161 -7.46 9.07 3.00
CA ALA A 161 -8.65 8.28 2.75
C ALA A 161 -9.82 9.16 2.30
N GLY A 162 -10.48 8.78 1.19
CA GLY A 162 -11.60 9.52 0.63
C GLY A 162 -11.25 10.91 0.09
N ALA A 163 -10.01 11.16 -0.31
CA ALA A 163 -9.54 12.46 -0.79
C ALA A 163 -10.38 13.01 -1.96
N SER A 164 -10.86 12.16 -2.86
CA SER A 164 -11.68 12.58 -4.01
C SER A 164 -13.06 13.12 -3.63
N THR A 165 -13.55 12.78 -2.45
CA THR A 165 -14.85 13.23 -1.90
C THR A 165 -14.69 14.22 -0.72
N ASP A 166 -13.46 14.44 -0.27
CA ASP A 166 -13.18 15.41 0.80
C ASP A 166 -13.51 16.84 0.32
N ALA A 167 -14.39 17.53 1.04
CA ALA A 167 -14.83 18.89 0.69
C ALA A 167 -13.70 19.92 0.61
N ARG A 168 -12.54 19.64 1.22
CA ARG A 168 -11.35 20.49 1.18
C ARG A 168 -10.51 20.24 -0.08
N VAL A 169 -10.67 19.07 -0.73
CA VAL A 169 -9.86 18.63 -1.88
C VAL A 169 -10.67 18.72 -3.17
N GLN A 170 -11.91 18.26 -3.13
CA GLN A 170 -12.79 18.15 -4.30
C GLN A 170 -12.87 19.42 -5.17
N PRO A 171 -12.98 20.64 -4.63
CA PRO A 171 -13.08 21.87 -5.45
C PRO A 171 -11.84 22.15 -6.30
N PHE A 172 -10.71 21.52 -5.97
CA PHE A 172 -9.43 21.73 -6.67
C PHE A 172 -9.14 20.63 -7.68
N ILE A 173 -9.93 19.55 -7.71
CA ILE A 173 -9.76 18.50 -8.71
C ILE A 173 -10.09 19.06 -10.08
N TYR A 174 -9.10 19.06 -10.95
CA TYR A 174 -9.25 19.54 -12.33
C TYR A 174 -10.27 18.64 -13.06
N PRO A 175 -11.34 19.22 -13.63
CA PRO A 175 -12.30 18.43 -14.39
C PRO A 175 -11.57 17.82 -15.58
N GLY A 176 -11.52 16.48 -15.64
CA GLY A 176 -10.91 15.76 -16.76
C GLY A 176 -11.54 16.21 -18.07
N THR A 177 -10.72 16.47 -19.07
CA THR A 177 -11.20 16.57 -20.44
C THR A 177 -11.60 15.15 -20.85
N GLY A 178 -12.93 14.87 -20.80
CA GLY A 178 -13.50 13.68 -21.38
C GLY A 178 -13.28 13.64 -22.90
#